data_0c99c843575ad22ced54ecd0c5ddc26b
#
_entry.id   0c99c843575ad22ced54ecd0c5ddc26b
#
_cell.length_a   1.000
_cell.length_b   1.000
_cell.length_c   1.000
_cell.angle_alpha   90.00
_cell.angle_beta   90.00
_cell.angle_gamma   90.00
#
_symmetry.space_group_name_H-M   'P 1'
#
loop_
_entity.id
_entity.type
_entity.pdbx_description
1 polymer ?
#
loop_
_entity_poly.entity_id
_entity_poly.type
_entity_poly.pdbx_seq_one_letter_code
_entity_poly.pdbx_strand_id
1 'polypeptide(L)'
;MSDDDKHRARIFLHRGQLAQAKAAYEQAVSDDRLANAPRALSDSLGNLGNVCALSGDLDQAEACYREVLAIQRTERDQQAIAHTLVNLGNLHTGADHPEKARPYYLEALDLLLTLKDDRALGILYNNLALQKAREGQWEQAVASFKQALDHHRVVGNEEGLAVTYSQLGKCFLDQGDLTRAERCLNNASEHYIKLGNEPAEAAVLRLLATLYDTRQDRISARRCLERVVALDLRYRLPELHADSTSLAKLKQSA
;
A
#
# COMPACT_ATOMS: atom_id res chain seq x y z
N MET A 1 4.78 11.48 28.93
CA MET A 1 4.33 12.53 27.99
C MET A 1 4.39 12.03 26.54
N SER A 2 5.55 11.60 26.04
CA SER A 2 5.69 11.10 24.66
C SER A 2 4.69 9.97 24.27
N ASP A 3 4.40 9.02 25.15
CA ASP A 3 3.48 7.91 24.85
C ASP A 3 2.01 8.35 24.71
N ASP A 4 1.58 9.36 25.48
CA ASP A 4 0.23 9.94 25.35
C ASP A 4 0.08 10.68 24.02
N ASP A 5 1.12 11.39 23.59
CA ASP A 5 1.10 12.11 22.31
C ASP A 5 1.15 11.14 21.13
N LYS A 6 1.92 10.05 21.21
CA LYS A 6 1.91 8.96 20.23
C LYS A 6 0.53 8.29 20.13
N HIS A 7 -0.12 8.07 21.26
CA HIS A 7 -1.46 7.50 21.28
C HIS A 7 -2.48 8.43 20.63
N ARG A 8 -2.46 9.73 20.98
CA ARG A 8 -3.32 10.75 20.37
C ARG A 8 -3.07 10.86 18.85
N ALA A 9 -1.80 10.87 18.44
CA ALA A 9 -1.43 10.92 17.03
C ALA A 9 -2.01 9.74 16.23
N ARG A 10 -1.96 8.52 16.77
CA ARG A 10 -2.59 7.34 16.14
C ARG A 10 -4.11 7.51 16.00
N ILE A 11 -4.80 8.04 17.02
CA ILE A 11 -6.24 8.33 16.93
C ILE A 11 -6.53 9.35 15.82
N PHE A 12 -5.76 10.42 15.73
CA PHE A 12 -5.92 11.43 14.68
C PHE A 12 -5.69 10.83 13.29
N LEU A 13 -4.66 9.99 13.15
CA LEU A 13 -4.36 9.31 11.88
C LEU A 13 -5.52 8.39 11.44
N HIS A 14 -6.08 7.58 12.36
CA HIS A 14 -7.24 6.74 12.08
C HIS A 14 -8.49 7.54 11.65
N ARG A 15 -8.59 8.79 12.10
CA ARG A 15 -9.68 9.70 11.72
C ARG A 15 -9.38 10.50 10.45
N GLY A 16 -8.24 10.27 9.79
CA GLY A 16 -7.80 11.04 8.63
C GLY A 16 -7.39 12.49 8.95
N GLN A 17 -7.20 12.83 10.21
CA GLN A 17 -6.85 14.16 10.71
C GLN A 17 -5.32 14.35 10.64
N LEU A 18 -4.75 14.38 9.43
CA LEU A 18 -3.30 14.34 9.20
C LEU A 18 -2.55 15.49 9.87
N ALA A 19 -3.10 16.73 9.84
CA ALA A 19 -2.45 17.89 10.47
C ALA A 19 -2.32 17.72 12.00
N GLN A 20 -3.35 17.19 12.64
CA GLN A 20 -3.34 16.94 14.09
C GLN A 20 -2.42 15.77 14.46
N ALA A 21 -2.39 14.72 13.62
CA ALA A 21 -1.46 13.61 13.79
C ALA A 21 -0.01 14.07 13.66
N LYS A 22 0.30 14.93 12.66
CA LYS A 22 1.61 15.53 12.45
C LYS A 22 2.06 16.32 13.68
N ALA A 23 1.25 17.25 14.16
CA ALA A 23 1.57 18.07 15.33
C ALA A 23 1.84 17.22 16.59
N ALA A 24 1.04 16.18 16.80
CA ALA A 24 1.22 15.28 17.94
C ALA A 24 2.51 14.44 17.84
N TYR A 25 2.90 13.98 16.64
CA TYR A 25 4.18 13.28 16.46
C TYR A 25 5.38 14.24 16.53
N GLU A 26 5.26 15.50 16.08
CA GLU A 26 6.30 16.52 16.27
C GLU A 26 6.56 16.79 17.75
N GLN A 27 5.51 16.84 18.57
CA GLN A 27 5.66 16.96 20.04
C GLN A 27 6.34 15.71 20.61
N ALA A 28 5.94 14.49 20.20
CA ALA A 28 6.57 13.27 20.66
C ALA A 28 8.06 13.21 20.30
N VAL A 29 8.43 13.64 19.08
CA VAL A 29 9.84 13.74 18.64
C VAL A 29 10.63 14.72 19.53
N SER A 30 10.04 15.87 19.87
CA SER A 30 10.68 16.85 20.78
C SER A 30 10.91 16.25 22.17
N ASP A 31 9.91 15.60 22.73
CA ASP A 31 9.98 14.97 24.05
C ASP A 31 11.04 13.84 24.08
N ASP A 32 11.07 12.98 23.04
CA ASP A 32 12.01 11.88 22.95
C ASP A 32 13.47 12.37 22.78
N ARG A 33 13.68 13.50 22.07
CA ARG A 33 14.99 14.15 21.98
C ARG A 33 15.44 14.70 23.35
N LEU A 34 14.56 15.37 24.08
CA LEU A 34 14.86 15.90 25.40
C LEU A 34 15.16 14.78 26.41
N ALA A 35 14.48 13.65 26.28
CA ALA A 35 14.70 12.46 27.11
C ALA A 35 15.96 11.67 26.73
N ASN A 36 16.66 12.04 25.66
CA ASN A 36 17.80 11.30 25.11
C ASN A 36 17.49 9.80 24.90
N ALA A 37 16.31 9.50 24.32
CA ALA A 37 15.77 8.17 24.15
C ALA A 37 15.81 7.75 22.65
N PRO A 38 16.95 7.23 22.13
CA PRO A 38 17.14 7.04 20.69
C PRO A 38 16.12 6.09 20.04
N ARG A 39 15.72 5.01 20.72
CA ARG A 39 14.70 4.08 20.20
C ARG A 39 13.33 4.74 20.12
N ALA A 40 12.91 5.42 21.18
CA ALA A 40 11.64 6.13 21.19
C ALA A 40 11.61 7.24 20.14
N LEU A 41 12.74 7.95 19.97
CA LEU A 41 12.93 8.96 18.94
C LEU A 41 12.82 8.37 17.53
N SER A 42 13.44 7.21 17.29
CA SER A 42 13.35 6.49 16.02
C SER A 42 11.90 6.14 15.68
N ASP A 43 11.13 5.64 16.66
CA ASP A 43 9.71 5.30 16.47
C ASP A 43 8.85 6.55 16.17
N SER A 44 9.08 7.64 16.91
CA SER A 44 8.35 8.90 16.72
C SER A 44 8.65 9.53 15.37
N LEU A 45 9.93 9.57 14.96
CA LEU A 45 10.37 10.06 13.66
C LEU A 45 9.82 9.19 12.52
N GLY A 46 9.82 7.86 12.66
CA GLY A 46 9.26 6.96 11.66
C GLY A 46 7.77 7.22 11.42
N ASN A 47 7.01 7.38 12.51
CA ASN A 47 5.59 7.72 12.42
C ASN A 47 5.35 9.13 11.86
N LEU A 48 6.15 10.12 12.25
CA LEU A 48 6.10 11.47 11.68
C LEU A 48 6.38 11.43 10.18
N GLY A 49 7.40 10.69 9.76
CA GLY A 49 7.73 10.49 8.35
C GLY A 49 6.57 9.88 7.55
N ASN A 50 5.88 8.87 8.12
CA ASN A 50 4.69 8.29 7.51
C ASN A 50 3.56 9.32 7.34
N VAL A 51 3.30 10.13 8.36
CA VAL A 51 2.26 11.18 8.28
C VAL A 51 2.63 12.27 7.28
N CYS A 52 3.89 12.69 7.25
CA CYS A 52 4.40 13.65 6.26
C CYS A 52 4.26 13.10 4.83
N ALA A 53 4.62 11.84 4.59
CA ALA A 53 4.45 11.20 3.29
C ALA A 53 2.98 11.17 2.85
N LEU A 54 2.06 10.81 3.75
CA LEU A 54 0.61 10.84 3.49
C LEU A 54 0.06 12.25 3.24
N SER A 55 0.67 13.27 3.85
CA SER A 55 0.28 14.68 3.67
C SER A 55 0.91 15.31 2.42
N GLY A 56 1.79 14.59 1.71
CA GLY A 56 2.54 15.10 0.56
C GLY A 56 3.76 15.96 0.91
N ASP A 57 4.13 16.06 2.20
CA ASP A 57 5.33 16.77 2.66
C ASP A 57 6.55 15.84 2.54
N LEU A 58 6.99 15.65 1.30
CA LEU A 58 7.99 14.63 0.95
C LEU A 58 9.37 14.95 1.51
N ASP A 59 9.73 16.22 1.58
CA ASP A 59 11.03 16.66 2.10
C ASP A 59 11.16 16.37 3.60
N GLN A 60 10.11 16.67 4.37
CA GLN A 60 10.09 16.36 5.80
C GLN A 60 10.03 14.85 6.05
N ALA A 61 9.28 14.10 5.24
CA ALA A 61 9.23 12.64 5.33
C ALA A 61 10.63 12.02 5.10
N GLU A 62 11.34 12.48 4.07
CA GLU A 62 12.70 12.03 3.77
C GLU A 62 13.68 12.38 4.90
N ALA A 63 13.60 13.58 5.45
CA ALA A 63 14.44 14.01 6.57
C ALA A 63 14.21 13.11 7.80
N CYS A 64 12.95 12.84 8.15
CA CYS A 64 12.60 11.94 9.24
C CYS A 64 13.17 10.53 9.02
N TYR A 65 12.95 9.92 7.86
CA TYR A 65 13.43 8.57 7.58
C TYR A 65 14.96 8.48 7.55
N ARG A 66 15.66 9.52 7.09
CA ARG A 66 17.14 9.56 7.15
C ARG A 66 17.67 9.62 8.58
N GLU A 67 17.02 10.39 9.45
CA GLU A 67 17.39 10.45 10.87
C GLU A 67 17.11 9.10 11.56
N VAL A 68 15.96 8.47 11.28
CA VAL A 68 15.64 7.10 11.72
C VAL A 68 16.74 6.12 11.30
N LEU A 69 17.11 6.15 10.01
CA LEU A 69 18.14 5.25 9.47
C LEU A 69 19.50 5.44 10.15
N ALA A 70 19.87 6.69 10.47
CA ALA A 70 21.12 6.99 11.19
C ALA A 70 21.10 6.40 12.61
N ILE A 71 20.00 6.53 13.35
CA ILE A 71 19.83 5.94 14.68
C ILE A 71 19.94 4.41 14.60
N GLN A 72 19.16 3.79 13.69
CA GLN A 72 19.12 2.34 13.54
C GLN A 72 20.46 1.74 13.13
N ARG A 73 21.22 2.43 12.27
CA ARG A 73 22.60 2.02 11.92
C ARG A 73 23.54 2.07 13.13
N THR A 74 23.40 3.06 14.02
CA THR A 74 24.18 3.13 15.26
C THR A 74 23.81 1.97 16.20
N GLU A 75 22.53 1.62 16.27
CA GLU A 75 22.04 0.48 17.07
C GLU A 75 22.29 -0.88 16.41
N ARG A 76 22.70 -0.92 15.13
CA ARG A 76 22.91 -2.12 14.31
C ARG A 76 21.65 -2.98 14.17
N ASP A 77 20.48 -2.36 14.19
CA ASP A 77 19.20 -3.04 14.00
C ASP A 77 18.92 -3.24 12.50
N GLN A 78 19.40 -4.35 11.97
CA GLN A 78 19.33 -4.67 10.54
C GLN A 78 17.89 -4.79 10.03
N GLN A 79 16.97 -5.30 10.85
CA GLN A 79 15.57 -5.42 10.49
C GLN A 79 14.91 -4.04 10.38
N ALA A 80 15.11 -3.18 11.38
CA ALA A 80 14.60 -1.82 11.34
C ALA A 80 15.19 -1.00 10.17
N ILE A 81 16.49 -1.15 9.90
CA ILE A 81 17.17 -0.55 8.74
C ILE A 81 16.47 -0.95 7.46
N ALA A 82 16.24 -2.25 7.23
CA ALA A 82 15.60 -2.75 6.01
C ALA A 82 14.20 -2.14 5.82
N HIS A 83 13.38 -2.07 6.87
CA HIS A 83 12.05 -1.46 6.82
C HIS A 83 12.11 0.04 6.49
N THR A 84 13.05 0.78 7.09
CA THR A 84 13.22 2.22 6.81
C THR A 84 13.69 2.47 5.39
N LEU A 85 14.57 1.61 4.86
CA LEU A 85 14.99 1.67 3.45
C LEU A 85 13.82 1.41 2.49
N VAL A 86 12.92 0.47 2.81
CA VAL A 86 11.69 0.26 2.04
C VAL A 86 10.82 1.52 2.04
N ASN A 87 10.67 2.19 3.20
CA ASN A 87 9.89 3.43 3.30
C ASN A 87 10.50 4.57 2.47
N LEU A 88 11.83 4.73 2.49
CA LEU A 88 12.54 5.69 1.62
C LEU A 88 12.33 5.37 0.14
N GLY A 89 12.43 4.11 -0.23
CA GLY A 89 12.14 3.66 -1.59
C GLY A 89 10.71 3.98 -2.02
N ASN A 90 9.73 3.70 -1.15
CA ASN A 90 8.32 4.00 -1.38
C ASN A 90 8.08 5.51 -1.54
N LEU A 91 8.71 6.33 -0.70
CA LEU A 91 8.61 7.78 -0.75
C LEU A 91 9.04 8.31 -2.12
N HIS A 92 10.21 7.90 -2.60
CA HIS A 92 10.71 8.32 -3.90
C HIS A 92 9.90 7.76 -5.07
N THR A 93 9.41 6.52 -4.97
CA THR A 93 8.51 5.95 -5.98
C THR A 93 7.18 6.71 -6.05
N GLY A 94 6.65 7.11 -4.89
CA GLY A 94 5.43 7.94 -4.80
C GLY A 94 5.62 9.35 -5.36
N ALA A 95 6.84 9.90 -5.26
CA ALA A 95 7.24 11.20 -5.81
C ALA A 95 7.60 11.16 -7.31
N ASP A 96 7.41 10.02 -7.98
CA ASP A 96 7.78 9.78 -9.38
C ASP A 96 9.29 9.92 -9.67
N HIS A 97 10.11 9.52 -8.68
CA HIS A 97 11.57 9.47 -8.74
C HIS A 97 12.10 8.04 -8.58
N PRO A 98 11.79 7.12 -9.51
CA PRO A 98 12.16 5.70 -9.38
C PRO A 98 13.68 5.48 -9.34
N GLU A 99 14.47 6.35 -9.99
CA GLU A 99 15.92 6.31 -9.96
C GLU A 99 16.50 6.54 -8.56
N LYS A 100 15.82 7.36 -7.73
CA LYS A 100 16.21 7.58 -6.32
C LYS A 100 15.73 6.46 -5.40
N ALA A 101 14.61 5.82 -5.74
CA ALA A 101 14.07 4.70 -4.97
C ALA A 101 14.95 3.44 -5.08
N ARG A 102 15.51 3.20 -6.26
CA ARG A 102 16.24 1.97 -6.59
C ARG A 102 17.37 1.59 -5.61
N PRO A 103 18.31 2.48 -5.23
CA PRO A 103 19.38 2.13 -4.29
C PRO A 103 18.85 1.71 -2.92
N TYR A 104 17.79 2.35 -2.42
CA TYR A 104 17.15 1.97 -1.15
C TYR A 104 16.53 0.58 -1.21
N TYR A 105 15.81 0.27 -2.29
CA TYR A 105 15.22 -1.07 -2.46
C TYR A 105 16.29 -2.16 -2.63
N LEU A 106 17.42 -1.89 -3.28
CA LEU A 106 18.49 -2.88 -3.42
C LEU A 106 19.17 -3.15 -2.08
N GLU A 107 19.47 -2.12 -1.27
CA GLU A 107 20.03 -2.30 0.07
C GLU A 107 19.04 -3.05 0.98
N ALA A 108 17.75 -2.69 0.93
CA ALA A 108 16.71 -3.40 1.67
C ALA A 108 16.61 -4.87 1.28
N LEU A 109 16.68 -5.17 -0.03
CA LEU A 109 16.58 -6.54 -0.54
C LEU A 109 17.70 -7.42 -0.01
N ASP A 110 18.94 -6.94 -0.05
CA ASP A 110 20.11 -7.68 0.45
C ASP A 110 19.97 -8.01 1.95
N LEU A 111 19.57 -7.01 2.76
CA LEU A 111 19.31 -7.21 4.17
C LEU A 111 18.18 -8.22 4.42
N LEU A 112 17.05 -8.07 3.75
CA LEU A 112 15.86 -8.91 3.97
C LEU A 112 16.10 -10.36 3.54
N LEU A 113 16.87 -10.59 2.47
CA LEU A 113 17.30 -11.93 2.07
C LEU A 113 18.22 -12.56 3.13
N THR A 114 19.14 -11.79 3.69
CA THR A 114 20.03 -12.26 4.76
C THR A 114 19.25 -12.58 6.05
N LEU A 115 18.27 -11.76 6.39
CA LEU A 115 17.39 -11.94 7.55
C LEU A 115 16.32 -13.03 7.36
N LYS A 116 16.07 -13.45 6.13
CA LYS A 116 14.97 -14.35 5.73
C LYS A 116 13.61 -13.82 6.18
N ASP A 117 13.41 -12.51 6.07
CA ASP A 117 12.13 -11.89 6.41
C ASP A 117 11.17 -11.96 5.22
N ASP A 118 10.51 -13.12 5.09
CA ASP A 118 9.55 -13.38 4.00
C ASP A 118 8.41 -12.36 3.96
N ARG A 119 7.97 -11.84 5.12
CA ARG A 119 6.91 -10.85 5.17
C ARG A 119 7.33 -9.54 4.51
N ALA A 120 8.49 -9.03 4.87
CA ALA A 120 9.04 -7.80 4.32
C ALA A 120 9.48 -7.99 2.85
N LEU A 121 10.03 -9.16 2.50
CA LEU A 121 10.34 -9.52 1.10
C LEU A 121 9.10 -9.48 0.22
N GLY A 122 7.97 -10.03 0.67
CA GLY A 122 6.71 -9.96 -0.07
C GLY A 122 6.29 -8.53 -0.38
N ILE A 123 6.37 -7.63 0.60
CA ILE A 123 6.07 -6.20 0.43
C ILE A 123 7.06 -5.54 -0.55
N LEU A 124 8.35 -5.79 -0.36
CA LEU A 124 9.39 -5.19 -1.21
C LEU A 124 9.27 -5.63 -2.67
N TYR A 125 9.08 -6.93 -2.93
CA TYR A 125 8.90 -7.43 -4.29
C TYR A 125 7.63 -6.89 -4.95
N ASN A 126 6.56 -6.67 -4.18
CA ASN A 126 5.36 -6.02 -4.67
C ASN A 126 5.62 -4.55 -5.10
N ASN A 127 6.39 -3.80 -4.30
CA ASN A 127 6.77 -2.42 -4.62
C ASN A 127 7.71 -2.35 -5.84
N LEU A 128 8.67 -3.25 -5.92
CA LEU A 128 9.55 -3.40 -7.10
C LEU A 128 8.75 -3.74 -8.36
N ALA A 129 7.71 -4.58 -8.23
CA ALA A 129 6.83 -4.92 -9.35
C ALA A 129 6.07 -3.69 -9.86
N LEU A 130 5.51 -2.89 -8.95
CA LEU A 130 4.82 -1.64 -9.32
C LEU A 130 5.75 -0.64 -10.00
N GLN A 131 6.99 -0.50 -9.49
CA GLN A 131 7.99 0.34 -10.13
C GLN A 131 8.27 -0.11 -11.55
N LYS A 132 8.56 -1.41 -11.74
CA LYS A 132 8.83 -1.99 -13.08
C LYS A 132 7.63 -1.83 -14.03
N ALA A 133 6.41 -1.97 -13.53
CA ALA A 133 5.20 -1.77 -14.33
C ALA A 133 5.09 -0.31 -14.81
N ARG A 134 5.39 0.68 -13.96
CA ARG A 134 5.43 2.10 -14.34
C ARG A 134 6.51 2.40 -15.38
N GLU A 135 7.63 1.71 -15.32
CA GLU A 135 8.72 1.79 -16.32
C GLU A 135 8.40 1.04 -17.62
N GLY A 136 7.23 0.40 -17.74
CA GLY A 136 6.83 -0.42 -18.89
C GLY A 136 7.54 -1.78 -18.99
N GLN A 137 8.25 -2.19 -17.93
CA GLN A 137 8.98 -3.46 -17.86
C GLN A 137 8.08 -4.60 -17.41
N TRP A 138 7.05 -4.89 -18.19
CA TRP A 138 5.91 -5.73 -17.81
C TRP A 138 6.28 -7.16 -17.39
N GLU A 139 7.18 -7.82 -18.14
CA GLU A 139 7.62 -9.19 -17.81
C GLU A 139 8.34 -9.24 -16.47
N GLN A 140 9.18 -8.25 -16.20
CA GLN A 140 9.91 -8.13 -14.95
C GLN A 140 8.96 -7.79 -13.78
N ALA A 141 7.94 -6.94 -14.04
CA ALA A 141 6.91 -6.63 -13.07
C ALA A 141 6.15 -7.90 -12.66
N VAL A 142 5.68 -8.69 -13.64
CA VAL A 142 4.99 -9.96 -13.38
C VAL A 142 5.88 -10.95 -12.62
N ALA A 143 7.16 -11.04 -12.94
CA ALA A 143 8.10 -11.89 -12.21
C ALA A 143 8.22 -11.45 -10.75
N SER A 144 8.33 -10.15 -10.49
CA SER A 144 8.41 -9.60 -9.14
C SER A 144 7.10 -9.80 -8.36
N PHE A 145 5.93 -9.63 -8.98
CA PHE A 145 4.65 -9.96 -8.34
C PHE A 145 4.55 -11.43 -7.95
N LYS A 146 5.06 -12.35 -8.79
CA LYS A 146 5.09 -13.79 -8.43
C LYS A 146 5.95 -14.03 -7.20
N GLN A 147 7.14 -13.42 -7.11
CA GLN A 147 7.99 -13.51 -5.93
C GLN A 147 7.27 -12.97 -4.68
N ALA A 148 6.58 -11.83 -4.80
CA ALA A 148 5.77 -11.29 -3.70
C ALA A 148 4.71 -12.30 -3.23
N LEU A 149 3.97 -12.90 -4.16
CA LEU A 149 2.95 -13.91 -3.84
C LEU A 149 3.57 -15.14 -3.14
N ASP A 150 4.73 -15.59 -3.58
CA ASP A 150 5.39 -16.76 -3.00
C ASP A 150 5.83 -16.46 -1.55
N HIS A 151 6.44 -15.31 -1.28
CA HIS A 151 6.80 -14.89 0.07
C HIS A 151 5.57 -14.69 0.97
N HIS A 152 4.49 -14.07 0.47
CA HIS A 152 3.25 -13.94 1.24
C HIS A 152 2.61 -15.28 1.56
N ARG A 153 2.67 -16.28 0.66
CA ARG A 153 2.18 -17.64 0.92
C ARG A 153 2.98 -18.34 2.01
N VAL A 154 4.31 -18.21 2.00
CA VAL A 154 5.19 -18.83 3.02
C VAL A 154 4.78 -18.41 4.43
N VAL A 155 4.42 -17.15 4.63
CA VAL A 155 4.05 -16.62 5.96
C VAL A 155 2.53 -16.57 6.19
N GLY A 156 1.71 -17.06 5.29
CA GLY A 156 0.25 -17.03 5.40
C GLY A 156 -0.33 -15.62 5.45
N ASN A 157 0.31 -14.65 4.78
CA ASN A 157 -0.14 -13.26 4.77
C ASN A 157 -1.28 -13.07 3.75
N GLU A 158 -2.50 -13.36 4.17
CA GLU A 158 -3.71 -13.23 3.34
C GLU A 158 -3.91 -11.80 2.80
N GLU A 159 -3.63 -10.78 3.61
CA GLU A 159 -3.72 -9.37 3.18
C GLU A 159 -2.69 -9.06 2.08
N GLY A 160 -1.43 -9.49 2.25
CA GLY A 160 -0.40 -9.33 1.24
C GLY A 160 -0.75 -10.05 -0.08
N LEU A 161 -1.36 -11.25 0.00
CA LEU A 161 -1.87 -11.96 -1.18
C LEU A 161 -2.97 -11.17 -1.88
N ALA A 162 -3.96 -10.67 -1.14
CA ALA A 162 -5.07 -9.88 -1.69
C ALA A 162 -4.58 -8.63 -2.42
N VAL A 163 -3.71 -7.86 -1.77
CA VAL A 163 -3.11 -6.64 -2.34
C VAL A 163 -2.32 -6.96 -3.61
N THR A 164 -1.44 -7.96 -3.54
CA THR A 164 -0.57 -8.32 -4.68
C THR A 164 -1.39 -8.84 -5.87
N TYR A 165 -2.40 -9.68 -5.64
CA TYR A 165 -3.30 -10.12 -6.72
C TYR A 165 -4.10 -8.97 -7.32
N SER A 166 -4.58 -8.02 -6.51
CA SER A 166 -5.30 -6.84 -7.00
C SER A 166 -4.43 -5.98 -7.92
N GLN A 167 -3.19 -5.72 -7.51
CA GLN A 167 -2.25 -4.91 -8.28
C GLN A 167 -1.78 -5.62 -9.56
N LEU A 168 -1.51 -6.93 -9.48
CA LEU A 168 -1.18 -7.74 -10.65
C LEU A 168 -2.35 -7.80 -11.63
N GLY A 169 -3.58 -7.93 -11.11
CA GLY A 169 -4.80 -7.92 -11.91
C GLY A 169 -5.00 -6.59 -12.64
N LYS A 170 -4.79 -5.47 -11.94
CA LYS A 170 -4.81 -4.14 -12.56
C LYS A 170 -3.72 -4.02 -13.63
N CYS A 171 -2.52 -4.49 -13.36
CA CYS A 171 -1.42 -4.48 -14.32
C CYS A 171 -1.78 -5.23 -15.61
N PHE A 172 -2.42 -6.41 -15.51
CA PHE A 172 -2.90 -7.14 -16.70
C PHE A 172 -4.07 -6.44 -17.40
N LEU A 173 -4.95 -5.78 -16.65
CA LEU A 173 -6.04 -4.99 -17.22
C LEU A 173 -5.51 -3.82 -18.05
N ASP A 174 -4.51 -3.10 -17.53
CA ASP A 174 -3.83 -2.00 -18.23
C ASP A 174 -3.11 -2.47 -19.51
N GLN A 175 -2.68 -3.73 -19.55
CA GLN A 175 -2.10 -4.36 -20.75
C GLN A 175 -3.16 -4.93 -21.74
N GLY A 176 -4.43 -4.92 -21.38
CA GLY A 176 -5.49 -5.52 -22.17
C GLY A 176 -5.57 -7.05 -22.09
N ASP A 177 -4.79 -7.69 -21.21
CA ASP A 177 -4.91 -9.13 -20.94
C ASP A 177 -6.04 -9.40 -19.96
N LEU A 178 -7.26 -9.32 -20.49
CA LEU A 178 -8.47 -9.45 -19.69
C LEU A 178 -8.61 -10.82 -19.02
N THR A 179 -8.00 -11.87 -19.59
CA THR A 179 -8.10 -13.24 -19.05
C THR A 179 -7.25 -13.40 -17.80
N ARG A 180 -5.99 -12.93 -17.83
CA ARG A 180 -5.13 -12.96 -16.65
C ARG A 180 -5.59 -11.96 -15.60
N ALA A 181 -6.08 -10.78 -16.01
CA ALA A 181 -6.64 -9.78 -15.13
C ALA A 181 -7.81 -10.35 -14.30
N GLU A 182 -8.79 -10.97 -14.96
CA GLU A 182 -9.96 -11.56 -14.30
C GLU A 182 -9.57 -12.60 -13.24
N ARG A 183 -8.66 -13.51 -13.58
CA ARG A 183 -8.19 -14.53 -12.65
C ARG A 183 -7.53 -13.91 -11.42
N CYS A 184 -6.67 -12.89 -11.62
CA CYS A 184 -6.00 -12.22 -10.50
C CYS A 184 -6.99 -11.44 -9.63
N LEU A 185 -7.91 -10.69 -10.24
CA LEU A 185 -8.89 -9.91 -9.50
C LEU A 185 -9.88 -10.80 -8.72
N ASN A 186 -10.28 -11.94 -9.27
CA ASN A 186 -11.10 -12.91 -8.54
C ASN A 186 -10.34 -13.48 -7.31
N ASN A 187 -9.06 -13.86 -7.45
CA ASN A 187 -8.25 -14.28 -6.31
C ASN A 187 -8.16 -13.16 -5.26
N ALA A 188 -7.95 -11.90 -5.66
CA ALA A 188 -7.93 -10.77 -4.73
C ALA A 188 -9.26 -10.63 -3.97
N SER A 189 -10.39 -10.71 -4.68
CA SER A 189 -11.73 -10.65 -4.09
C SER A 189 -11.95 -11.77 -3.08
N GLU A 190 -11.57 -13.02 -3.39
CA GLU A 190 -11.67 -14.16 -2.48
C GLU A 190 -10.88 -13.94 -1.18
N HIS A 191 -9.65 -13.42 -1.27
CA HIS A 191 -8.84 -13.11 -0.10
C HIS A 191 -9.44 -11.98 0.73
N TYR A 192 -9.97 -10.89 0.10
CA TYR A 192 -10.63 -9.81 0.84
C TYR A 192 -11.93 -10.26 1.52
N ILE A 193 -12.71 -11.15 0.88
CA ILE A 193 -13.89 -11.77 1.49
C ILE A 193 -13.50 -12.58 2.72
N LYS A 194 -12.45 -13.42 2.65
CA LYS A 194 -11.93 -14.16 3.81
C LYS A 194 -11.50 -13.24 4.97
N LEU A 195 -10.93 -12.08 4.65
CA LEU A 195 -10.49 -11.09 5.62
C LEU A 195 -11.65 -10.25 6.17
N GLY A 196 -12.84 -10.31 5.59
CA GLY A 196 -13.95 -9.42 5.90
C GLY A 196 -13.67 -7.96 5.53
N ASN A 197 -12.71 -7.70 4.63
CA ASN A 197 -12.35 -6.35 4.19
C ASN A 197 -13.23 -5.92 3.02
N GLU A 198 -14.50 -5.63 3.32
CA GLU A 198 -15.49 -5.25 2.32
C GLU A 198 -15.15 -3.96 1.54
N PRO A 199 -14.54 -2.90 2.14
CA PRO A 199 -14.09 -1.74 1.35
C PRO A 199 -13.04 -2.08 0.28
N ALA A 200 -12.08 -2.95 0.60
CA ALA A 200 -11.10 -3.40 -0.37
C ALA A 200 -11.72 -4.36 -1.43
N GLU A 201 -12.69 -5.19 -1.04
CA GLU A 201 -13.51 -5.97 -1.97
C GLU A 201 -14.20 -5.06 -3.00
N ALA A 202 -14.82 -3.94 -2.56
CA ALA A 202 -15.46 -2.98 -3.45
C ALA A 202 -14.49 -2.41 -4.49
N ALA A 203 -13.26 -2.08 -4.09
CA ALA A 203 -12.24 -1.59 -5.02
C ALA A 203 -11.89 -2.63 -6.11
N VAL A 204 -11.77 -3.91 -5.75
CA VAL A 204 -11.52 -4.99 -6.70
C VAL A 204 -12.72 -5.22 -7.62
N LEU A 205 -13.93 -5.17 -7.09
CA LEU A 205 -15.17 -5.32 -7.89
C LEU A 205 -15.33 -4.20 -8.91
N ARG A 206 -14.88 -2.97 -8.65
CA ARG A 206 -14.81 -1.88 -9.63
C ARG A 206 -13.89 -2.23 -10.81
N LEU A 207 -12.73 -2.81 -10.52
CA LEU A 207 -11.81 -3.27 -11.58
C LEU A 207 -12.44 -4.41 -12.41
N LEU A 208 -13.12 -5.36 -11.76
CA LEU A 208 -13.86 -6.42 -12.45
C LEU A 208 -15.01 -5.86 -13.30
N ALA A 209 -15.76 -4.88 -12.81
CA ALA A 209 -16.81 -4.22 -13.57
C ALA A 209 -16.25 -3.55 -14.83
N THR A 210 -15.12 -2.85 -14.72
CA THR A 210 -14.43 -2.25 -15.88
C THR A 210 -13.98 -3.32 -16.88
N LEU A 211 -13.45 -4.44 -16.39
CA LEU A 211 -13.02 -5.56 -17.21
C LEU A 211 -14.22 -6.17 -17.98
N TYR A 212 -15.32 -6.44 -17.30
CA TYR A 212 -16.51 -7.01 -17.94
C TYR A 212 -17.17 -6.04 -18.93
N ASP A 213 -17.18 -4.75 -18.63
CA ASP A 213 -17.65 -3.71 -19.56
C ASP A 213 -16.79 -3.67 -20.82
N THR A 214 -15.47 -3.75 -20.69
CA THR A 214 -14.53 -3.86 -21.82
C THR A 214 -14.79 -5.09 -22.68
N ARG A 215 -15.19 -6.21 -22.08
CA ARG A 215 -15.62 -7.44 -22.79
C ARG A 215 -17.04 -7.38 -23.34
N GLN A 216 -17.78 -6.31 -23.09
CA GLN A 216 -19.20 -6.17 -23.39
C GLN A 216 -20.11 -7.18 -22.65
N ASP A 217 -19.60 -7.79 -21.56
CA ASP A 217 -20.36 -8.63 -20.64
C ASP A 217 -21.11 -7.75 -19.63
N ARG A 218 -22.20 -7.17 -20.09
CA ARG A 218 -23.04 -6.24 -19.30
C ARG A 218 -23.65 -6.91 -18.07
N ILE A 219 -23.91 -8.21 -18.12
CA ILE A 219 -24.53 -8.95 -17.01
C ILE A 219 -23.54 -9.02 -15.84
N SER A 220 -22.31 -9.44 -16.09
CA SER A 220 -21.27 -9.53 -15.07
C SER A 220 -20.86 -8.15 -14.56
N ALA A 221 -20.71 -7.16 -15.45
CA ALA A 221 -20.42 -5.78 -15.06
C ALA A 221 -21.49 -5.22 -14.11
N ARG A 222 -22.77 -5.41 -14.44
CA ARG A 222 -23.88 -4.97 -13.61
C ARG A 222 -23.88 -5.65 -12.25
N ARG A 223 -23.64 -6.97 -12.17
CA ARG A 223 -23.58 -7.70 -10.91
C ARG A 223 -22.47 -7.15 -9.99
N CYS A 224 -21.31 -6.88 -10.55
CA CYS A 224 -20.20 -6.26 -9.78
C CYS A 224 -20.62 -4.89 -9.24
N LEU A 225 -21.18 -4.00 -10.08
CA LEU A 225 -21.58 -2.66 -9.65
C LEU A 225 -22.75 -2.68 -8.65
N GLU A 226 -23.69 -3.60 -8.74
CA GLU A 226 -24.75 -3.76 -7.75
C GLU A 226 -24.17 -4.08 -6.36
N ARG A 227 -23.16 -4.97 -6.30
CA ARG A 227 -22.45 -5.26 -5.04
C ARG A 227 -21.64 -4.07 -4.56
N VAL A 228 -20.92 -3.38 -5.44
CA VAL A 228 -20.15 -2.17 -5.12
C VAL A 228 -21.05 -1.11 -4.50
N VAL A 229 -22.16 -0.75 -5.15
CA VAL A 229 -23.10 0.27 -4.63
C VAL A 229 -23.65 -0.11 -3.26
N ALA A 230 -23.93 -1.39 -3.02
CA ALA A 230 -24.39 -1.87 -1.72
C ALA A 230 -23.31 -1.67 -0.62
N LEU A 231 -22.04 -1.93 -0.96
CA LEU A 231 -20.90 -1.72 -0.04
C LEU A 231 -20.64 -0.23 0.19
N ASP A 232 -20.69 0.59 -0.86
CA ASP A 232 -20.50 2.04 -0.78
C ASP A 232 -21.54 2.70 0.14
N LEU A 233 -22.79 2.28 0.03
CA LEU A 233 -23.86 2.74 0.92
C LEU A 233 -23.60 2.34 2.37
N ARG A 234 -23.14 1.09 2.59
CA ARG A 234 -22.87 0.57 3.94
C ARG A 234 -21.73 1.30 4.62
N TYR A 235 -20.63 1.54 3.89
CA TYR A 235 -19.39 2.12 4.40
C TYR A 235 -19.26 3.62 4.12
N ARG A 236 -20.23 4.24 3.46
CA ARG A 236 -20.20 5.65 3.05
C ARG A 236 -18.95 5.99 2.24
N LEU A 237 -18.61 5.11 1.29
CA LEU A 237 -17.44 5.30 0.45
C LEU A 237 -17.65 6.49 -0.50
N PRO A 238 -16.58 7.23 -0.83
CA PRO A 238 -16.69 8.46 -1.63
C PRO A 238 -17.14 8.21 -3.07
N GLU A 239 -16.93 7.01 -3.60
CA GLU A 239 -17.22 6.62 -4.97
C GLU A 239 -18.71 6.32 -5.25
N LEU A 240 -19.57 6.27 -4.23
CA LEU A 240 -20.99 5.90 -4.34
C LEU A 240 -21.74 6.58 -5.48
N HIS A 241 -21.50 7.88 -5.68
CA HIS A 241 -22.20 8.63 -6.75
C HIS A 241 -21.76 8.18 -8.15
N ALA A 242 -20.46 7.98 -8.35
CA ALA A 242 -19.89 7.54 -9.61
C ALA A 242 -20.35 6.11 -9.95
N ASP A 243 -20.32 5.20 -8.97
CA ASP A 243 -20.70 3.81 -9.15
C ASP A 243 -22.19 3.64 -9.39
N SER A 244 -23.04 4.41 -8.68
CA SER A 244 -24.49 4.46 -8.92
C SER A 244 -24.82 4.97 -10.33
N THR A 245 -24.08 5.96 -10.82
CA THR A 245 -24.25 6.50 -12.18
C THR A 245 -23.86 5.45 -13.23
N SER A 246 -22.76 4.74 -13.02
CA SER A 246 -22.29 3.68 -13.90
C SER A 246 -23.30 2.52 -13.96
N LEU A 247 -23.83 2.12 -12.81
CA LEU A 247 -24.88 1.10 -12.73
C LEU A 247 -26.17 1.53 -13.47
N ALA A 248 -26.58 2.78 -13.32
CA ALA A 248 -27.76 3.30 -14.00
C ALA A 248 -27.61 3.28 -15.53
N LYS A 249 -26.44 3.62 -16.06
CA LYS A 249 -26.14 3.55 -17.50
C LYS A 249 -26.25 2.12 -18.03
N LEU A 250 -25.71 1.14 -17.32
CA LEU A 250 -25.81 -0.28 -17.72
C LEU A 250 -27.24 -0.79 -17.69
N LYS A 251 -28.12 -0.30 -16.78
CA LYS A 251 -29.53 -0.67 -16.72
C LYS A 251 -30.36 -0.08 -17.87
N GLN A 252 -29.97 1.09 -18.39
CA GLN A 252 -30.66 1.74 -19.51
C GLN A 252 -30.29 1.17 -20.88
N SER A 253 -29.13 0.53 -20.97
CA SER A 253 -28.58 -0.02 -22.21
C SER A 253 -28.94 -1.50 -22.44
N ALA A 254 -29.74 -2.09 -21.56
CA ALA A 254 -30.23 -3.48 -21.60
C ALA A 254 -31.65 -3.51 -22.12
#